data_88fc1df87b2f63eaf23038efc1247161
#
_entry.id   88fc1df87b2f63eaf23038efc1247161
#
_cell.length_a   1.000
_cell.length_b   1.000
_cell.length_c   1.000
_cell.angle_alpha   90.00
_cell.angle_beta   90.00
_cell.angle_gamma   90.00
#
_symmetry.space_group_name_H-M   'P 1'
#
loop_
_entity.id
_entity.type
_entity.pdbx_description
1 polymer ?
#
loop_
_entity_poly.entity_id
_entity_poly.type
_entity_poly.pdbx_seq_one_letter_code
_entity_poly.pdbx_strand_id
1 'polypeptide(L)'
;MPLLPVRQIPPEVCRQIEYVFTDIDDTLTLHGRIPAAAFSALWLAHDAGLRVVPITGRPAGWCDHLARMWPVAAVVGENGALAFAMQGQRMRRLYAPREPDAAERLARIRDEVLSAVPGCKVAADQPYREYDLAIDFCEEVPRLDDAAIDQIVAIFEKHGATAKVSSIHVNGWFGAYDKLTMCKRCVAELFGAALDPQRAIFSGDSPNDVPMFRYFPHAVGVANVRHWTHRMAALPTYVTDAEGGEGFAELVHLLLERRDPARG
;
A
#
# COMPACT_ATOMS: atom_id res chain seq x y z
N MET A 1 15.19 -14.06 8.44
CA MET A 1 16.15 -13.22 9.17
C MET A 1 15.39 -12.42 10.22
N PRO A 2 15.99 -12.04 11.36
CA PRO A 2 15.32 -11.14 12.30
C PRO A 2 15.13 -9.76 11.65
N LEU A 3 14.03 -9.08 12.00
CA LEU A 3 13.76 -7.70 11.60
C LEU A 3 14.79 -6.78 12.26
N LEU A 4 15.51 -5.99 11.46
CA LEU A 4 16.46 -5.00 11.97
C LEU A 4 15.72 -3.73 12.39
N PRO A 5 16.09 -3.05 13.48
CA PRO A 5 15.54 -1.74 13.79
C PRO A 5 15.78 -0.74 12.66
N VAL A 6 14.82 0.13 12.38
CA VAL A 6 14.90 1.14 11.29
C VAL A 6 16.14 2.03 11.43
N ARG A 7 16.58 2.32 12.65
CA ARG A 7 17.83 3.08 12.94
C ARG A 7 19.11 2.41 12.43
N GLN A 8 19.05 1.15 11.98
CA GLN A 8 20.18 0.46 11.39
C GLN A 8 20.28 0.63 9.86
N ILE A 9 19.37 1.34 9.21
CA ILE A 9 19.53 1.70 7.80
C ILE A 9 20.81 2.51 7.66
N PRO A 10 21.77 2.12 6.79
CA PRO A 10 23.03 2.82 6.66
C PRO A 10 22.84 4.28 6.17
N PRO A 11 23.61 5.26 6.67
CA PRO A 11 23.49 6.67 6.22
C PRO A 11 23.70 6.85 4.72
N GLU A 12 24.58 6.04 4.11
CA GLU A 12 24.82 6.05 2.66
C GLU A 12 23.57 5.62 1.88
N VAL A 13 22.78 4.69 2.39
CA VAL A 13 21.48 4.30 1.82
C VAL A 13 20.51 5.49 1.89
N CYS A 14 20.35 6.10 3.09
CA CYS A 14 19.46 7.24 3.27
C CYS A 14 19.74 8.38 2.29
N ARG A 15 21.02 8.66 2.01
CA ARG A 15 21.43 9.71 1.05
C ARG A 15 21.06 9.41 -0.39
N GLN A 16 20.94 8.13 -0.78
CA GLN A 16 20.64 7.72 -2.15
C GLN A 16 19.13 7.62 -2.43
N ILE A 17 18.28 7.56 -1.40
CA ILE A 17 16.84 7.40 -1.57
C ILE A 17 16.25 8.61 -2.28
N GLU A 18 15.52 8.36 -3.36
CA GLU A 18 14.76 9.36 -4.12
C GLU A 18 13.25 9.13 -4.01
N TYR A 19 12.84 7.87 -3.84
CA TYR A 19 11.45 7.45 -3.78
C TYR A 19 11.12 6.84 -2.42
N VAL A 20 10.02 7.28 -1.85
CA VAL A 20 9.42 6.64 -0.66
C VAL A 20 8.06 6.10 -1.09
N PHE A 21 8.00 4.81 -1.33
CA PHE A 21 6.76 4.08 -1.53
C PHE A 21 6.20 3.68 -0.17
N THR A 22 4.91 3.81 0.04
CA THR A 22 4.30 3.50 1.35
C THR A 22 2.88 2.98 1.18
N ASP A 23 2.52 1.95 1.92
CA ASP A 23 1.11 1.61 2.08
C ASP A 23 0.38 2.72 2.87
N ILE A 24 -0.96 2.71 2.89
CA ILE A 24 -1.76 3.72 3.59
C ILE A 24 -2.37 3.16 4.87
N ASP A 25 -3.21 2.11 4.75
CA ASP A 25 -3.99 1.59 5.87
C ASP A 25 -3.05 0.91 6.87
N ASP A 26 -3.08 1.35 8.12
CA ASP A 26 -2.21 0.92 9.22
C ASP A 26 -0.69 1.07 8.97
N THR A 27 -0.32 1.85 7.92
CA THR A 27 1.06 2.28 7.64
C THR A 27 1.22 3.80 7.70
N LEU A 28 0.46 4.58 6.93
CA LEU A 28 0.31 6.03 7.07
C LEU A 28 -0.78 6.39 8.07
N THR A 29 -1.75 5.53 8.22
CA THR A 29 -2.84 5.67 9.19
C THR A 29 -2.62 4.78 10.41
N LEU A 30 -3.41 5.01 11.45
CA LEU A 30 -3.58 4.10 12.58
C LEU A 30 -5.07 4.11 12.94
N HIS A 31 -5.67 2.94 13.01
CA HIS A 31 -7.12 2.78 13.25
C HIS A 31 -7.97 3.64 12.30
N GLY A 32 -7.65 3.61 11.00
CA GLY A 32 -8.37 4.32 9.95
C GLY A 32 -8.16 5.83 9.88
N ARG A 33 -7.25 6.40 10.68
CA ARG A 33 -6.98 7.85 10.71
C ARG A 33 -5.51 8.15 10.50
N ILE A 34 -5.22 9.21 9.73
CA ILE A 34 -3.85 9.71 9.59
C ILE A 34 -3.49 10.57 10.82
N PRO A 35 -2.46 10.22 11.60
CA PRO A 35 -2.00 11.06 12.69
C PRO A 35 -1.28 12.30 12.15
N ALA A 36 -1.26 13.37 12.96
CA ALA A 36 -0.60 14.62 12.58
C ALA A 36 0.89 14.43 12.23
N ALA A 37 1.58 13.54 12.95
CA ALA A 37 2.99 13.21 12.71
C ALA A 37 3.20 12.66 11.29
N ALA A 38 2.37 11.71 10.84
CA ALA A 38 2.47 11.14 9.49
C ALA A 38 2.21 12.19 8.41
N PHE A 39 1.17 13.03 8.57
CA PHE A 39 0.87 14.09 7.61
C PHE A 39 1.98 15.15 7.55
N SER A 40 2.54 15.52 8.69
CA SER A 40 3.71 16.40 8.75
C SER A 40 4.94 15.78 8.08
N ALA A 41 5.16 14.48 8.29
CA ALA A 41 6.26 13.75 7.65
C ALA A 41 6.13 13.69 6.12
N LEU A 42 4.91 13.59 5.57
CA LEU A 42 4.68 13.71 4.12
C LEU A 42 5.14 15.07 3.59
N TRP A 43 4.83 16.17 4.29
CA TRP A 43 5.30 17.52 3.92
C TRP A 43 6.81 17.65 4.04
N LEU A 44 7.41 17.16 5.12
CA LEU A 44 8.88 17.20 5.31
C LEU A 44 9.60 16.44 4.19
N ALA A 45 9.09 15.25 3.81
CA ALA A 45 9.64 14.46 2.73
C ALA A 45 9.52 15.18 1.37
N HIS A 46 8.35 15.78 1.10
CA HIS A 46 8.09 16.58 -0.11
C HIS A 46 9.06 17.78 -0.21
N ASP A 47 9.20 18.55 0.85
CA ASP A 47 10.06 19.76 0.90
C ASP A 47 11.55 19.41 0.81
N ALA A 48 11.92 18.19 1.20
CA ALA A 48 13.27 17.65 1.03
C ALA A 48 13.52 17.04 -0.37
N GLY A 49 12.53 17.13 -1.28
CA GLY A 49 12.63 16.63 -2.64
C GLY A 49 12.48 15.11 -2.79
N LEU A 50 11.99 14.42 -1.76
CA LEU A 50 11.65 13.00 -1.85
C LEU A 50 10.31 12.84 -2.59
N ARG A 51 10.25 11.87 -3.51
CA ARG A 51 9.02 11.52 -4.21
C ARG A 51 8.27 10.47 -3.40
N VAL A 52 7.32 10.93 -2.58
CA VAL A 52 6.45 10.02 -1.83
C VAL A 52 5.34 9.53 -2.75
N VAL A 53 5.14 8.20 -2.80
CA VAL A 53 4.11 7.52 -3.59
C VAL A 53 3.35 6.56 -2.69
N PRO A 54 2.20 6.96 -2.15
CA PRO A 54 1.30 6.03 -1.47
C PRO A 54 0.77 4.95 -2.42
N ILE A 55 0.67 3.71 -1.91
CA ILE A 55 0.22 2.54 -2.65
C ILE A 55 -0.80 1.81 -1.79
N THR A 56 -2.03 1.71 -2.26
CA THR A 56 -3.12 1.23 -1.42
C THR A 56 -4.06 0.27 -2.13
N GLY A 57 -4.77 -0.54 -1.36
CA GLY A 57 -5.97 -1.23 -1.79
C GLY A 57 -7.23 -0.35 -1.80
N ARG A 58 -7.14 0.93 -1.40
CA ARG A 58 -8.27 1.86 -1.43
C ARG A 58 -8.69 2.21 -2.85
N PRO A 59 -9.98 2.59 -3.03
CA PRO A 59 -10.58 2.78 -4.35
C PRO A 59 -10.05 4.00 -5.12
N ALA A 60 -10.30 4.00 -6.42
CA ALA A 60 -9.97 5.09 -7.35
C ALA A 60 -10.42 6.47 -6.86
N GLY A 61 -11.63 6.57 -6.28
CA GLY A 61 -12.16 7.84 -5.76
C GLY A 61 -11.31 8.43 -4.64
N TRP A 62 -10.74 7.59 -3.75
CA TRP A 62 -9.79 8.05 -2.73
C TRP A 62 -8.48 8.50 -3.37
N CYS A 63 -7.98 7.74 -4.33
CA CYS A 63 -6.72 8.06 -5.01
C CYS A 63 -6.78 9.38 -5.77
N ASP A 64 -7.91 9.73 -6.40
CA ASP A 64 -8.09 11.05 -7.04
C ASP A 64 -8.02 12.18 -6.00
N HIS A 65 -8.69 12.01 -4.85
CA HIS A 65 -8.63 12.98 -3.75
C HIS A 65 -7.21 13.13 -3.20
N LEU A 66 -6.56 12.02 -2.85
CA LEU A 66 -5.22 12.03 -2.26
C LEU A 66 -4.19 12.66 -3.21
N ALA A 67 -4.22 12.31 -4.49
CA ALA A 67 -3.30 12.87 -5.49
C ALA A 67 -3.46 14.39 -5.67
N ARG A 68 -4.65 14.96 -5.38
CA ARG A 68 -4.90 16.41 -5.47
C ARG A 68 -4.53 17.17 -4.20
N MET A 69 -4.68 16.54 -3.03
CA MET A 69 -4.68 17.25 -1.75
C MET A 69 -3.44 16.98 -0.90
N TRP A 70 -2.76 15.85 -1.11
CA TRP A 70 -1.60 15.48 -0.32
C TRP A 70 -0.29 15.89 -1.02
N PRO A 71 0.80 16.13 -0.26
CA PRO A 71 2.12 16.45 -0.81
C PRO A 71 2.81 15.18 -1.33
N VAL A 72 2.20 14.51 -2.31
CA VAL A 72 2.67 13.25 -2.87
C VAL A 72 2.95 13.37 -4.37
N ALA A 73 3.89 12.60 -4.87
CA ALA A 73 4.27 12.63 -6.29
C ALA A 73 3.25 11.88 -7.17
N ALA A 74 2.66 10.83 -6.65
CA ALA A 74 1.58 10.05 -7.27
C ALA A 74 0.88 9.22 -6.18
N VAL A 75 -0.27 8.62 -6.50
CA VAL A 75 -0.95 7.62 -5.67
C VAL A 75 -1.26 6.41 -6.51
N VAL A 76 -0.90 5.22 -6.06
CA VAL A 76 -1.26 3.93 -6.68
C VAL A 76 -2.42 3.34 -5.91
N GLY A 77 -3.50 2.99 -6.61
CA GLY A 77 -4.73 2.49 -6.01
C GLY A 77 -5.14 1.10 -6.48
N GLU A 78 -6.13 0.56 -5.77
CA GLU A 78 -6.74 -0.75 -6.05
C GLU A 78 -5.67 -1.83 -6.31
N ASN A 79 -4.71 -1.93 -5.37
CA ASN A 79 -3.60 -2.89 -5.41
C ASN A 79 -2.76 -2.86 -6.71
N GLY A 80 -2.70 -1.70 -7.39
CA GLY A 80 -1.92 -1.53 -8.62
C GLY A 80 -2.73 -1.49 -9.89
N ALA A 81 -4.06 -1.45 -9.82
CA ALA A 81 -4.91 -1.27 -10.99
C ALA A 81 -4.78 0.10 -11.64
N LEU A 82 -4.43 1.11 -10.86
CA LEU A 82 -4.36 2.50 -11.33
C LEU A 82 -3.25 3.29 -10.61
N ALA A 83 -2.81 4.38 -11.25
CA ALA A 83 -1.97 5.38 -10.61
C ALA A 83 -2.37 6.79 -11.07
N PHE A 84 -2.50 7.72 -10.12
CA PHE A 84 -2.89 9.10 -10.35
C PHE A 84 -1.80 10.05 -9.84
N ALA A 85 -1.48 11.08 -10.63
CA ALA A 85 -0.50 12.11 -10.28
C ALA A 85 -0.91 13.48 -10.81
N MET A 86 -0.67 14.50 -10.03
CA MET A 86 -0.80 15.88 -10.52
C MET A 86 0.46 16.30 -11.29
N GLN A 87 0.30 16.75 -12.52
CA GLN A 87 1.34 17.43 -13.29
C GLN A 87 0.92 18.88 -13.51
N GLY A 88 1.41 19.76 -12.68
CA GLY A 88 0.86 21.12 -12.57
C GLY A 88 -0.62 21.06 -12.12
N GLN A 89 -1.52 21.61 -12.91
CA GLN A 89 -2.95 21.61 -12.62
C GLN A 89 -3.74 20.44 -13.27
N ARG A 90 -3.05 19.53 -13.95
CA ARG A 90 -3.71 18.42 -14.67
C ARG A 90 -3.44 17.09 -14.00
N MET A 91 -4.50 16.31 -13.83
CA MET A 91 -4.40 14.92 -13.37
C MET A 91 -3.96 14.00 -14.51
N ARG A 92 -2.82 13.34 -14.34
CA ARG A 92 -2.40 12.19 -15.16
C ARG A 92 -2.91 10.92 -14.51
N ARG A 93 -3.43 10.03 -15.33
CA ARG A 93 -3.97 8.74 -14.87
C ARG A 93 -3.36 7.61 -15.68
N LEU A 94 -2.89 6.59 -15.00
CA LEU A 94 -2.48 5.31 -15.58
C LEU A 94 -3.48 4.26 -15.12
N TYR A 95 -3.79 3.33 -16.01
CA TYR A 95 -4.69 2.22 -15.73
C TYR A 95 -4.08 0.91 -16.19
N ALA A 96 -4.31 -0.16 -15.43
CA ALA A 96 -4.05 -1.52 -15.88
C ALA A 96 -5.04 -1.91 -16.99
N PRO A 97 -4.69 -2.85 -17.88
CA PRO A 97 -5.66 -3.45 -18.78
C PRO A 97 -6.82 -4.09 -18.01
N ARG A 98 -8.06 -3.90 -18.48
CA ARG A 98 -9.26 -4.55 -17.92
C ARG A 98 -9.61 -5.82 -18.68
N GLU A 99 -10.02 -6.85 -17.95
CA GLU A 99 -10.70 -7.99 -18.55
C GLU A 99 -12.19 -7.64 -18.79
N PRO A 100 -12.74 -7.89 -19.98
CA PRO A 100 -14.09 -7.42 -20.36
C PRO A 100 -15.21 -7.92 -19.44
N ASP A 101 -15.11 -9.14 -18.93
CA ASP A 101 -16.11 -9.80 -18.08
C ASP A 101 -15.81 -9.72 -16.57
N ALA A 102 -14.77 -8.97 -16.18
CA ALA A 102 -14.32 -8.92 -14.78
C ALA A 102 -15.44 -8.51 -13.81
N ALA A 103 -16.23 -7.51 -14.15
CA ALA A 103 -17.31 -7.03 -13.28
C ALA A 103 -18.38 -8.08 -12.99
N GLU A 104 -18.80 -8.85 -14.02
CA GLU A 104 -19.78 -9.93 -13.86
C GLU A 104 -19.22 -11.10 -13.03
N ARG A 105 -17.95 -11.44 -13.25
CA ARG A 105 -17.26 -12.49 -12.47
C ARG A 105 -17.11 -12.06 -11.02
N LEU A 106 -16.73 -10.82 -10.74
CA LEU A 106 -16.64 -10.28 -9.37
C LEU A 106 -18.01 -10.25 -8.68
N ALA A 107 -19.10 -9.95 -9.41
CA ALA A 107 -20.45 -10.01 -8.84
C ALA A 107 -20.82 -11.42 -8.37
N ARG A 108 -20.46 -12.46 -9.15
CA ARG A 108 -20.69 -13.87 -8.74
C ARG A 108 -19.88 -14.25 -7.50
N ILE A 109 -18.61 -13.82 -7.43
CA ILE A 109 -17.75 -14.02 -6.26
C ILE A 109 -18.36 -13.34 -5.04
N ARG A 110 -18.78 -12.07 -5.17
CA ARG A 110 -19.47 -11.35 -4.10
C ARG A 110 -20.62 -12.12 -3.52
N ASP A 111 -21.53 -12.60 -4.38
CA ASP A 111 -22.74 -13.31 -3.96
C ASP A 111 -22.40 -14.64 -3.26
N GLU A 112 -21.38 -15.37 -3.75
CA GLU A 112 -20.90 -16.59 -3.11
C GLU A 112 -20.25 -16.30 -1.75
N VAL A 113 -19.38 -15.30 -1.65
CA VAL A 113 -18.70 -14.93 -0.40
C VAL A 113 -19.73 -14.54 0.67
N LEU A 114 -20.67 -13.64 0.34
CA LEU A 114 -21.69 -13.19 1.29
C LEU A 114 -22.60 -14.31 1.78
N SER A 115 -22.83 -15.35 0.95
CA SER A 115 -23.60 -16.53 1.32
C SER A 115 -22.80 -17.52 2.19
N ALA A 116 -21.49 -17.68 1.91
CA ALA A 116 -20.67 -18.72 2.51
C ALA A 116 -19.94 -18.30 3.78
N VAL A 117 -19.69 -17.00 3.97
CA VAL A 117 -18.88 -16.48 5.10
C VAL A 117 -19.72 -15.52 5.94
N PRO A 118 -20.38 -16.01 7.01
CA PRO A 118 -21.17 -15.15 7.89
C PRO A 118 -20.33 -14.06 8.56
N GLY A 119 -20.88 -12.85 8.63
CA GLY A 119 -20.26 -11.70 9.31
C GLY A 119 -19.41 -10.80 8.42
N CYS A 120 -18.96 -11.26 7.24
CA CYS A 120 -18.35 -10.37 6.26
C CYS A 120 -19.38 -9.48 5.56
N LYS A 121 -18.92 -8.39 4.99
CA LYS A 121 -19.70 -7.50 4.12
C LYS A 121 -18.86 -7.08 2.91
N VAL A 122 -19.52 -6.55 1.88
CA VAL A 122 -18.84 -5.76 0.86
C VAL A 122 -18.37 -4.46 1.52
N ALA A 123 -17.14 -4.05 1.27
CA ALA A 123 -16.60 -2.82 1.82
C ALA A 123 -17.48 -1.61 1.48
N ALA A 124 -17.68 -0.68 2.43
CA ALA A 124 -18.55 0.48 2.27
C ALA A 124 -18.06 1.42 1.15
N ASP A 125 -16.77 1.38 0.84
CA ASP A 125 -16.15 2.16 -0.23
C ASP A 125 -16.21 1.51 -1.62
N GLN A 126 -16.86 0.33 -1.77
CA GLN A 126 -17.02 -0.37 -3.05
C GLN A 126 -17.59 0.49 -4.18
N PRO A 127 -18.56 1.42 -3.97
CA PRO A 127 -19.07 2.28 -5.05
C PRO A 127 -18.02 3.19 -5.70
N TYR A 128 -16.88 3.40 -5.05
CA TYR A 128 -15.78 4.24 -5.55
C TYR A 128 -14.65 3.44 -6.21
N ARG A 129 -14.79 2.09 -6.31
CA ARG A 129 -13.83 1.18 -6.94
C ARG A 129 -14.11 1.03 -8.42
N GLU A 130 -13.02 0.92 -9.18
CA GLU A 130 -13.09 0.73 -10.63
C GLU A 130 -12.72 -0.68 -11.07
N TYR A 131 -11.91 -1.42 -10.33
CA TYR A 131 -11.32 -2.69 -10.76
C TYR A 131 -11.60 -3.86 -9.84
N ASP A 132 -11.54 -3.68 -8.53
CA ASP A 132 -11.56 -4.79 -7.59
C ASP A 132 -12.88 -4.89 -6.81
N LEU A 133 -13.06 -6.05 -6.17
CA LEU A 133 -14.07 -6.29 -5.15
C LEU A 133 -13.36 -6.36 -3.81
N ALA A 134 -13.78 -5.54 -2.85
CA ALA A 134 -13.30 -5.57 -1.48
C ALA A 134 -14.32 -6.19 -0.54
N ILE A 135 -13.90 -7.21 0.19
CA ILE A 135 -14.69 -7.84 1.25
C ILE A 135 -14.14 -7.40 2.60
N ASP A 136 -14.96 -6.71 3.36
CA ASP A 136 -14.68 -6.24 4.70
C ASP A 136 -14.76 -7.39 5.71
N PHE A 137 -13.69 -7.54 6.49
CA PHE A 137 -13.62 -8.52 7.58
C PHE A 137 -13.33 -7.89 8.95
N CYS A 138 -13.10 -6.54 9.04
CA CYS A 138 -12.85 -5.88 10.33
C CYS A 138 -12.90 -4.34 10.30
N GLU A 139 -13.29 -3.68 9.23
CA GLU A 139 -13.37 -2.21 9.18
C GLU A 139 -14.71 -1.71 9.77
N GLU A 140 -15.82 -2.13 9.18
CA GLU A 140 -17.18 -1.80 9.61
C GLU A 140 -17.96 -3.02 10.13
N VAL A 141 -17.26 -4.15 10.29
CA VAL A 141 -17.79 -5.38 10.87
C VAL A 141 -16.91 -5.83 12.04
N PRO A 142 -17.42 -6.62 13.00
CA PRO A 142 -16.57 -7.29 13.96
C PRO A 142 -15.50 -8.13 13.27
N ARG A 143 -14.25 -8.05 13.76
CA ARG A 143 -13.13 -8.77 13.15
C ARG A 143 -13.43 -10.27 13.03
N LEU A 144 -13.33 -10.79 11.82
CA LEU A 144 -13.41 -12.23 11.54
C LEU A 144 -12.08 -12.91 11.87
N ASP A 145 -12.17 -14.20 12.13
CA ASP A 145 -10.99 -15.04 12.37
C ASP A 145 -10.24 -15.39 11.07
N ASP A 146 -9.05 -15.94 11.21
CA ASP A 146 -8.20 -16.30 10.08
C ASP A 146 -8.85 -17.37 9.17
N ALA A 147 -9.65 -18.29 9.72
CA ALA A 147 -10.32 -19.32 8.94
C ALA A 147 -11.38 -18.71 8.00
N ALA A 148 -12.14 -17.72 8.47
CA ALA A 148 -13.09 -16.99 7.64
C ALA A 148 -12.38 -16.16 6.55
N ILE A 149 -11.27 -15.50 6.89
CA ILE A 149 -10.45 -14.76 5.92
C ILE A 149 -9.92 -15.71 4.84
N ASP A 150 -9.39 -16.87 5.22
CA ASP A 150 -8.86 -17.87 4.28
C ASP A 150 -9.97 -18.44 3.39
N GLN A 151 -11.19 -18.58 3.92
CA GLN A 151 -12.36 -19.00 3.13
C GLN A 151 -12.74 -17.95 2.08
N ILE A 152 -12.69 -16.65 2.41
CA ILE A 152 -12.91 -15.57 1.44
C ILE A 152 -11.86 -15.66 0.32
N VAL A 153 -10.58 -15.77 0.66
CA VAL A 153 -9.48 -15.92 -0.31
C VAL A 153 -9.72 -17.14 -1.22
N ALA A 154 -10.03 -18.28 -0.63
CA ALA A 154 -10.26 -19.52 -1.39
C ALA A 154 -11.42 -19.39 -2.40
N ILE A 155 -12.48 -18.64 -2.07
CA ILE A 155 -13.60 -18.39 -3.00
C ILE A 155 -13.11 -17.54 -4.18
N PHE A 156 -12.35 -16.47 -3.97
CA PHE A 156 -11.77 -15.69 -5.05
C PHE A 156 -10.90 -16.55 -5.96
N GLU A 157 -9.98 -17.33 -5.38
CA GLU A 157 -9.05 -18.19 -6.12
C GLU A 157 -9.77 -19.30 -6.89
N LYS A 158 -10.82 -19.90 -6.34
CA LYS A 158 -11.70 -20.90 -7.01
C LYS A 158 -12.26 -20.34 -8.31
N HIS A 159 -12.57 -19.05 -8.37
CA HIS A 159 -13.06 -18.38 -9.58
C HIS A 159 -11.94 -17.85 -10.49
N GLY A 160 -10.67 -18.12 -10.16
CA GLY A 160 -9.51 -17.69 -10.93
C GLY A 160 -9.18 -16.20 -10.76
N ALA A 161 -9.70 -15.55 -9.71
CA ALA A 161 -9.33 -14.21 -9.35
C ALA A 161 -8.05 -14.20 -8.49
N THR A 162 -7.27 -13.14 -8.59
CA THR A 162 -6.23 -12.84 -7.61
C THR A 162 -6.90 -12.31 -6.34
N ALA A 163 -6.48 -12.80 -5.17
CA ALA A 163 -6.93 -12.30 -3.89
C ALA A 163 -5.76 -11.88 -3.00
N LYS A 164 -5.90 -10.78 -2.28
CA LYS A 164 -4.91 -10.27 -1.32
C LYS A 164 -5.58 -9.81 -0.05
N VAL A 165 -4.98 -10.18 1.08
CA VAL A 165 -5.42 -9.76 2.41
C VAL A 165 -4.64 -8.52 2.79
N SER A 166 -5.34 -7.41 3.05
CA SER A 166 -4.83 -6.19 3.68
C SER A 166 -5.06 -6.24 5.19
N SER A 167 -4.79 -5.16 5.90
CA SER A 167 -5.10 -5.05 7.35
C SER A 167 -6.60 -5.10 7.64
N ILE A 168 -7.46 -4.73 6.66
CA ILE A 168 -8.90 -4.54 6.85
C ILE A 168 -9.80 -5.30 5.87
N HIS A 169 -9.32 -5.58 4.64
CA HIS A 169 -10.11 -6.19 3.55
C HIS A 169 -9.41 -7.38 2.92
N VAL A 170 -10.19 -8.27 2.33
CA VAL A 170 -9.73 -9.14 1.25
C VAL A 170 -10.14 -8.49 -0.07
N ASN A 171 -9.15 -8.05 -0.85
CA ASN A 171 -9.35 -7.49 -2.17
C ASN A 171 -9.13 -8.55 -3.24
N GLY A 172 -10.05 -8.64 -4.21
CA GLY A 172 -9.92 -9.58 -5.30
C GLY A 172 -10.22 -8.96 -6.65
N TRP A 173 -9.45 -9.38 -7.66
CA TRP A 173 -9.53 -8.82 -9.01
C TRP A 173 -9.13 -9.82 -10.10
N PHE A 174 -9.44 -9.46 -11.35
CA PHE A 174 -8.96 -10.14 -12.54
C PHE A 174 -7.97 -9.24 -13.29
N GLY A 175 -6.92 -9.84 -13.84
CA GLY A 175 -5.88 -9.14 -14.58
C GLY A 175 -4.49 -9.33 -13.96
N ALA A 176 -3.47 -9.16 -14.81
CA ALA A 176 -2.06 -9.37 -14.44
C ALA A 176 -1.42 -8.06 -13.94
N TYR A 177 -1.95 -7.49 -12.88
CA TYR A 177 -1.38 -6.30 -12.23
C TYR A 177 -1.21 -6.51 -10.73
N ASP A 178 -0.30 -5.77 -10.13
CA ASP A 178 -0.04 -5.71 -8.70
C ASP A 178 0.57 -4.35 -8.32
N LYS A 179 0.73 -4.13 -7.01
CA LYS A 179 1.37 -2.91 -6.46
C LYS A 179 2.72 -2.63 -7.12
N LEU A 180 3.58 -3.64 -7.27
CA LEU A 180 4.93 -3.46 -7.79
C LEU A 180 4.96 -3.11 -9.28
N THR A 181 4.17 -3.80 -10.07
CA THR A 181 4.07 -3.55 -11.51
C THR A 181 3.61 -2.13 -11.80
N MET A 182 2.60 -1.64 -11.06
CA MET A 182 2.13 -0.26 -11.23
C MET A 182 3.15 0.76 -10.72
N CYS A 183 3.91 0.47 -9.65
CA CYS A 183 5.00 1.35 -9.21
C CYS A 183 6.07 1.52 -10.27
N LYS A 184 6.49 0.42 -10.93
CA LYS A 184 7.44 0.47 -12.04
C LYS A 184 6.92 1.32 -13.20
N ARG A 185 5.65 1.12 -13.57
CA ARG A 185 4.99 1.93 -14.61
C ARG A 185 4.86 3.40 -14.20
N CYS A 186 4.50 3.66 -12.96
CA CYS A 186 4.39 5.01 -12.41
C CYS A 186 5.72 5.76 -12.54
N VAL A 187 6.84 5.14 -12.15
CA VAL A 187 8.16 5.76 -12.28
C VAL A 187 8.53 5.97 -13.74
N ALA A 188 8.28 5.00 -14.62
CA ALA A 188 8.61 5.09 -16.03
C ALA A 188 7.75 6.12 -16.78
N GLU A 189 6.42 6.06 -16.61
CA GLU A 189 5.48 6.82 -17.43
C GLU A 189 5.17 8.23 -16.89
N LEU A 190 5.28 8.44 -15.56
CA LEU A 190 5.01 9.74 -14.94
C LEU A 190 6.29 10.52 -14.62
N PHE A 191 7.40 9.84 -14.32
CA PHE A 191 8.65 10.50 -13.91
C PHE A 191 9.79 10.32 -14.93
N GLY A 192 9.59 9.52 -15.99
CA GLY A 192 10.56 9.35 -17.09
C GLY A 192 11.84 8.63 -16.69
N ALA A 193 11.81 7.76 -15.68
CA ALA A 193 12.96 7.04 -15.15
C ALA A 193 12.66 5.53 -15.00
N ALA A 194 13.69 4.70 -14.93
CA ALA A 194 13.54 3.33 -14.48
C ALA A 194 13.54 3.27 -12.96
N LEU A 195 12.69 2.43 -12.35
CA LEU A 195 12.70 2.23 -10.91
C LEU A 195 13.93 1.43 -10.48
N ASP A 196 14.88 2.10 -9.83
CA ASP A 196 16.01 1.47 -9.17
C ASP A 196 15.64 1.14 -7.71
N PRO A 197 15.57 -0.15 -7.32
CA PRO A 197 15.21 -0.54 -5.97
C PRO A 197 16.23 -0.09 -4.90
N GLN A 198 17.48 0.23 -5.28
CA GLN A 198 18.48 0.76 -4.35
C GLN A 198 18.25 2.24 -4.02
N ARG A 199 17.55 2.97 -4.86
CA ARG A 199 17.22 4.39 -4.68
C ARG A 199 15.79 4.60 -4.17
N ALA A 200 15.16 3.53 -3.73
CA ALA A 200 13.80 3.54 -3.23
C ALA A 200 13.69 2.78 -1.92
N ILE A 201 12.80 3.27 -1.05
CA ILE A 201 12.40 2.58 0.17
C ILE A 201 10.89 2.30 0.09
N PHE A 202 10.46 1.18 0.64
CA PHE A 202 9.05 0.85 0.78
C PHE A 202 8.71 0.68 2.25
N SER A 203 7.60 1.26 2.70
CA SER A 203 7.02 1.00 4.02
C SER A 203 5.64 0.35 3.92
N GLY A 204 5.37 -0.63 4.78
CA GLY A 204 4.12 -1.38 4.81
C GLY A 204 3.93 -2.14 6.12
N ASP A 205 2.80 -2.82 6.27
CA ASP A 205 2.45 -3.49 7.52
C ASP A 205 1.84 -4.90 7.34
N SER A 206 1.39 -5.28 6.16
CA SER A 206 0.45 -6.40 5.99
C SER A 206 0.79 -7.36 4.84
N PRO A 207 0.10 -8.52 4.70
CA PRO A 207 0.47 -9.56 3.73
C PRO A 207 0.42 -9.14 2.26
N ASN A 208 -0.41 -8.15 1.88
CA ASN A 208 -0.45 -7.65 0.51
C ASN A 208 0.84 -6.91 0.11
N ASP A 209 1.71 -6.57 1.07
CA ASP A 209 2.98 -5.89 0.85
C ASP A 209 4.16 -6.84 0.59
N VAL A 210 3.96 -8.14 0.74
CA VAL A 210 5.01 -9.15 0.53
C VAL A 210 5.75 -9.01 -0.81
N PRO A 211 5.10 -8.73 -1.96
CA PRO A 211 5.83 -8.49 -3.21
C PRO A 211 6.78 -7.28 -3.13
N MET A 212 6.39 -6.24 -2.39
CA MET A 212 7.18 -5.03 -2.19
C MET A 212 8.36 -5.31 -1.26
N PHE A 213 8.14 -6.03 -0.15
CA PHE A 213 9.21 -6.45 0.78
C PHE A 213 10.27 -7.32 0.09
N ARG A 214 9.87 -8.14 -0.89
CA ARG A 214 10.82 -8.94 -1.68
C ARG A 214 11.63 -8.13 -2.68
N TYR A 215 11.02 -7.08 -3.24
CA TYR A 215 11.65 -6.31 -4.30
C TYR A 215 12.58 -5.21 -3.79
N PHE A 216 12.19 -4.53 -2.71
CA PHE A 216 12.98 -3.42 -2.16
C PHE A 216 13.95 -3.93 -1.09
N PRO A 217 15.28 -3.81 -1.30
CA PRO A 217 16.26 -4.26 -0.33
C PRO A 217 16.21 -3.48 0.99
N HIS A 218 15.70 -2.25 0.95
CA HIS A 218 15.53 -1.37 2.10
C HIS A 218 14.08 -1.25 2.56
N ALA A 219 13.30 -2.34 2.42
CA ALA A 219 11.92 -2.36 2.88
C ALA A 219 11.81 -2.24 4.40
N VAL A 220 10.86 -1.45 4.86
CA VAL A 220 10.57 -1.16 6.27
C VAL A 220 9.16 -1.61 6.61
N GLY A 221 9.01 -2.39 7.66
CA GLY A 221 7.71 -2.60 8.29
C GLY A 221 7.48 -1.54 9.37
N VAL A 222 6.29 -0.93 9.45
CA VAL A 222 5.92 -0.23 10.68
C VAL A 222 5.62 -1.27 11.78
N ALA A 223 5.72 -0.90 13.06
CA ALA A 223 5.80 -1.89 14.17
C ALA A 223 4.67 -2.92 14.18
N ASN A 224 3.46 -2.54 13.74
CA ASN A 224 2.30 -3.44 13.65
C ASN A 224 2.45 -4.56 12.58
N VAL A 225 3.45 -4.50 11.69
CA VAL A 225 3.80 -5.61 10.78
C VAL A 225 4.02 -6.92 11.54
N ARG A 226 4.44 -6.84 12.81
CA ARG A 226 4.70 -8.00 13.67
C ARG A 226 3.46 -8.87 13.90
N HIS A 227 2.26 -8.28 13.83
CA HIS A 227 1.00 -9.01 13.96
C HIS A 227 0.74 -9.99 12.80
N TRP A 228 1.31 -9.71 11.63
CA TRP A 228 1.09 -10.43 10.40
C TRP A 228 2.24 -11.36 9.98
N THR A 229 3.36 -11.37 10.70
CA THR A 229 4.57 -12.13 10.30
C THR A 229 4.30 -13.60 10.05
N HIS A 230 3.34 -14.22 10.76
CA HIS A 230 2.95 -15.61 10.59
C HIS A 230 2.24 -15.91 9.26
N ARG A 231 1.71 -14.89 8.57
CA ARG A 231 1.03 -14.98 7.27
C ARG A 231 1.88 -14.48 6.10
N MET A 232 3.12 -14.07 6.35
CA MET A 232 3.99 -13.46 5.34
C MET A 232 5.07 -14.43 4.86
N ALA A 233 5.15 -14.63 3.53
CA ALA A 233 6.20 -15.43 2.90
C ALA A 233 7.53 -14.67 2.72
N ALA A 234 7.56 -13.35 2.96
CA ALA A 234 8.75 -12.51 3.06
C ALA A 234 8.48 -11.37 4.02
N LEU A 235 9.48 -11.04 4.82
CA LEU A 235 9.43 -9.96 5.80
C LEU A 235 10.21 -8.74 5.30
N PRO A 236 9.90 -7.51 5.77
CA PRO A 236 10.74 -6.34 5.53
C PRO A 236 12.12 -6.52 6.16
N THR A 237 13.11 -5.80 5.65
CA THR A 237 14.47 -5.80 6.20
C THR A 237 14.53 -5.08 7.54
N TYR A 238 13.83 -3.95 7.62
CA TYR A 238 13.83 -3.09 8.80
C TYR A 238 12.42 -2.98 9.40
N VAL A 239 12.36 -2.54 10.65
CA VAL A 239 11.10 -2.29 11.35
C VAL A 239 11.24 -1.07 12.24
N THR A 240 10.19 -0.24 12.28
CA THR A 240 10.10 0.94 13.17
C THR A 240 9.79 0.52 14.60
N ASP A 241 10.08 1.41 15.57
CA ASP A 241 9.70 1.21 16.96
C ASP A 241 8.21 1.56 17.17
N ALA A 242 7.70 2.57 16.44
CA ALA A 242 6.31 3.00 16.49
C ALA A 242 5.42 2.30 15.44
N GLU A 243 4.11 2.25 15.71
CA GLU A 243 3.09 1.68 14.83
C GLU A 243 2.52 2.71 13.85
N GLY A 244 2.01 2.24 12.71
CA GLY A 244 1.26 3.04 11.75
C GLY A 244 1.96 4.34 11.37
N GLY A 245 1.20 5.42 11.31
CA GLY A 245 1.71 6.73 10.87
C GLY A 245 2.81 7.33 11.74
N GLU A 246 2.89 7.01 13.03
CA GLU A 246 4.03 7.40 13.87
C GLU A 246 5.30 6.66 13.43
N GLY A 247 5.19 5.37 13.06
CA GLY A 247 6.30 4.60 12.49
C GLY A 247 6.74 5.13 11.13
N PHE A 248 5.80 5.56 10.28
CA PHE A 248 6.14 6.24 9.03
C PHE A 248 6.89 7.56 9.29
N ALA A 249 6.44 8.35 10.27
CA ALA A 249 7.11 9.59 10.66
C ALA A 249 8.53 9.32 11.18
N GLU A 250 8.72 8.27 12.00
CA GLU A 250 10.03 7.81 12.47
C GLU A 250 10.98 7.53 11.29
N LEU A 251 10.50 6.78 10.28
CA LEU A 251 11.27 6.50 9.06
C LEU A 251 11.67 7.77 8.33
N VAL A 252 10.73 8.69 8.09
CA VAL A 252 11.00 9.94 7.35
C VAL A 252 12.00 10.81 8.10
N HIS A 253 11.84 10.99 9.40
CA HIS A 253 12.80 11.75 10.21
C HIS A 253 14.21 11.18 10.12
N LEU A 254 14.34 9.84 10.23
CA LEU A 254 15.63 9.16 10.08
C LEU A 254 16.26 9.40 8.69
N LEU A 255 15.44 9.31 7.62
CA LEU A 255 15.93 9.57 6.26
C LEU A 255 16.46 11.00 6.13
N LEU A 256 15.73 11.99 6.65
CA LEU A 256 16.09 13.41 6.54
C LEU A 256 17.32 13.75 7.38
N GLU A 257 17.38 13.28 8.62
CA GLU A 257 18.54 13.47 9.51
C GLU A 257 19.84 12.97 8.86
N ARG A 258 19.78 11.80 8.21
CA ARG A 258 20.97 11.17 7.60
C ARG A 258 21.30 11.68 6.19
N ARG A 259 20.38 12.37 5.53
CA ARG A 259 20.62 13.05 4.25
C ARG A 259 21.33 14.39 4.44
N ASP A 260 20.98 15.14 5.47
CA ASP A 260 21.54 16.45 5.78
C ASP A 260 21.87 16.53 7.28
N PRO A 261 23.08 16.10 7.68
CA PRO A 261 23.50 16.14 9.08
C PRO A 261 23.54 17.54 9.71
N ALA A 262 23.40 18.60 8.90
CA ALA A 262 23.38 19.99 9.39
C ALA A 262 21.97 20.44 9.86
N ARG A 263 20.94 19.60 9.68
CA ARG A 263 19.55 19.88 10.11
C ARG A 263 19.15 19.23 11.43
N GLY A 264 20.06 18.47 12.08
CA GLY A 264 19.85 17.80 13.36
C GLY A 264 20.34 18.63 14.57
#